data_2e8cbab50d528047a9d6430c1032f04e
#
_entry.id   2e8cbab50d528047a9d6430c1032f04e
#
_cell.length_a   1.000
_cell.length_b   1.000
_cell.length_c   1.000
_cell.angle_alpha   90.00
_cell.angle_beta   90.00
_cell.angle_gamma   90.00
#
_symmetry.space_group_name_H-M   'P 1'
#
loop_
_entity.id
_entity.type
_entity.pdbx_description
1 polymer ?
#
loop_
_entity_poly.entity_id
_entity_poly.type
_entity_poly.pdbx_seq_one_letter_code
_entity_poly.pdbx_strand_id
1 'polypeptide(L)'
;AYEMLRSLVGSEMCIREELEEADEDLSVSLFGTLIDSLTAAGYEHYEISNFCLPGFHSRHNSSYWTEKKYLGCGPSAHSYNGTSRQWNVASLNEYIRGISNGNPTFEVEELDLYTRYNDFVITHIRTQWGMPLPKLRKQYGEELYKYCLRMATPHLQQGTLEIKNDTLKLTRKGVFISDGIMSDMLWVE
;
A
#
# COMPACT_ATOMS: atom_id res chain seq x y z
N ALA A 1 -4.71 13.16 -12.42
CA ALA A 1 -5.54 11.94 -12.49
C ALA A 1 -6.74 12.03 -11.55
N TYR A 2 -6.58 12.53 -10.34
CA TYR A 2 -7.67 12.65 -9.35
C TYR A 2 -8.73 13.71 -9.72
N GLU A 3 -8.35 14.78 -10.39
CA GLU A 3 -9.31 15.83 -10.85
C GLU A 3 -10.12 15.40 -12.06
N MET A 4 -9.56 14.57 -12.95
CA MET A 4 -10.33 13.96 -14.06
C MET A 4 -11.43 13.01 -13.54
N LEU A 5 -11.18 12.31 -12.44
CA LEU A 5 -12.17 11.45 -11.82
C LEU A 5 -13.34 12.23 -11.21
N ARG A 6 -13.14 13.46 -10.73
CA ARG A 6 -14.20 14.29 -10.17
C ARG A 6 -15.18 14.83 -11.21
N SER A 7 -14.75 15.08 -12.41
CA SER A 7 -15.64 15.53 -13.50
C SER A 7 -16.50 14.41 -14.09
N LEU A 8 -16.11 13.15 -13.86
CA LEU A 8 -16.82 11.95 -14.33
C LEU A 8 -17.71 11.30 -13.24
N VAL A 9 -17.53 11.69 -11.98
CA VAL A 9 -18.15 11.05 -10.81
C VAL A 9 -19.68 10.98 -10.87
N GLY A 10 -20.36 11.93 -11.48
CA GLY A 10 -21.83 11.90 -11.58
C GLY A 10 -22.35 10.87 -12.59
N SER A 11 -21.67 10.71 -13.72
CA SER A 11 -22.04 9.75 -14.76
C SER A 11 -21.48 8.35 -14.51
N GLU A 12 -20.30 8.24 -13.91
CA GLU A 12 -19.70 6.95 -13.55
C GLU A 12 -20.40 6.24 -12.41
N MET A 13 -20.95 6.95 -11.43
CA MET A 13 -21.75 6.32 -10.38
C MET A 13 -23.00 5.64 -10.95
N CYS A 14 -23.69 6.27 -11.91
CA CYS A 14 -24.81 5.64 -12.59
C CYS A 14 -24.40 4.40 -13.39
N ILE A 15 -23.25 4.43 -14.06
CA ILE A 15 -22.74 3.29 -14.84
C ILE A 15 -22.32 2.13 -13.91
N ARG A 16 -21.76 2.43 -12.75
CA ARG A 16 -21.37 1.37 -11.77
C ARG A 16 -22.57 0.66 -11.15
N GLU A 17 -23.67 1.34 -10.93
CA GLU A 17 -24.91 0.75 -10.42
C GLU A 17 -25.60 -0.16 -11.44
N GLU A 18 -25.33 0.02 -12.73
CA GLU A 18 -25.90 -0.77 -13.83
C GLU A 18 -25.02 -1.95 -14.27
N LEU A 19 -23.76 -2.01 -13.84
CA LEU A 19 -22.85 -3.10 -14.16
C LEU A 19 -22.84 -4.12 -13.03
N GLU A 20 -23.16 -5.36 -13.35
CA GLU A 20 -22.92 -6.49 -12.43
C GLU A 20 -21.43 -6.58 -12.12
N GLU A 21 -21.10 -6.71 -10.84
CA GLU A 21 -19.72 -6.95 -10.42
C GLU A 21 -19.24 -8.27 -11.04
N ALA A 22 -18.02 -8.26 -11.59
CA ALA A 22 -17.39 -9.48 -12.06
C ALA A 22 -17.21 -10.43 -10.87
N ASP A 23 -17.48 -11.71 -11.09
CA ASP A 23 -17.18 -12.72 -10.08
C ASP A 23 -15.66 -12.79 -9.79
N GLU A 24 -15.31 -13.41 -8.67
CA GLU A 24 -13.91 -13.49 -8.23
C GLU A 24 -13.00 -14.17 -9.26
N ASP A 25 -13.47 -15.27 -9.88
CA ASP A 25 -12.69 -16.03 -10.86
C ASP A 25 -12.41 -15.18 -12.11
N LEU A 26 -13.43 -14.46 -12.59
CA LEU A 26 -13.28 -13.55 -13.72
C LEU A 26 -12.34 -12.39 -13.36
N SER A 27 -12.47 -11.81 -12.17
CA SER A 27 -11.60 -10.72 -11.70
C SER A 27 -10.13 -11.16 -11.63
N VAL A 28 -9.85 -12.35 -11.09
CA VAL A 28 -8.51 -12.95 -11.05
C VAL A 28 -7.98 -13.20 -12.47
N SER A 29 -8.82 -13.73 -13.37
CA SER A 29 -8.45 -13.99 -14.77
C SER A 29 -8.11 -12.69 -15.52
N LEU A 30 -8.93 -11.66 -15.37
CA LEU A 30 -8.71 -10.34 -15.97
C LEU A 30 -7.42 -9.69 -15.45
N PHE A 31 -7.19 -9.73 -14.14
CA PHE A 31 -5.97 -9.20 -13.54
C PHE A 31 -4.73 -9.97 -14.00
N GLY A 32 -4.83 -11.31 -14.10
CA GLY A 32 -3.77 -12.14 -14.67
C GLY A 32 -3.44 -11.75 -16.11
N THR A 33 -4.46 -11.58 -16.95
CA THR A 33 -4.31 -11.13 -18.33
C THR A 33 -3.67 -9.75 -18.43
N LEU A 34 -4.08 -8.81 -17.55
CA LEU A 34 -3.50 -7.46 -17.49
C LEU A 34 -2.01 -7.51 -17.19
N ILE A 35 -1.60 -8.27 -16.15
CA ILE A 35 -0.18 -8.39 -15.78
C ILE A 35 0.61 -8.98 -16.95
N ASP A 36 0.12 -10.05 -17.58
CA ASP A 36 0.85 -10.72 -18.67
C ASP A 36 0.97 -9.83 -19.91
N SER A 37 -0.10 -9.14 -20.27
CA SER A 37 -0.13 -8.24 -21.43
C SER A 37 0.80 -7.05 -21.24
N LEU A 38 0.76 -6.40 -20.06
CA LEU A 38 1.62 -5.25 -19.78
C LEU A 38 3.09 -5.67 -19.66
N THR A 39 3.38 -6.82 -19.03
CA THR A 39 4.74 -7.33 -18.93
C THR A 39 5.29 -7.70 -20.30
N ALA A 40 4.50 -8.34 -21.17
CA ALA A 40 4.89 -8.63 -22.56
C ALA A 40 5.13 -7.35 -23.38
N ALA A 41 4.44 -6.26 -23.07
CA ALA A 41 4.65 -4.94 -23.66
C ALA A 41 5.85 -4.17 -23.06
N GLY A 42 6.61 -4.77 -22.14
CA GLY A 42 7.83 -4.19 -21.56
C GLY A 42 7.59 -3.31 -20.32
N TYR A 43 6.41 -3.39 -19.71
CA TYR A 43 6.16 -2.71 -18.45
C TYR A 43 6.63 -3.57 -17.25
N GLU A 44 7.09 -2.90 -16.21
CA GLU A 44 7.36 -3.49 -14.90
C GLU A 44 6.10 -3.40 -14.01
N HIS A 45 5.68 -4.53 -13.46
CA HIS A 45 4.67 -4.60 -12.41
C HIS A 45 5.36 -4.36 -11.07
N TYR A 46 5.47 -3.10 -10.65
CA TYR A 46 6.33 -2.73 -9.52
C TYR A 46 5.60 -2.65 -8.17
N GLU A 47 4.28 -2.63 -8.19
CA GLU A 47 3.42 -2.69 -7.01
C GLU A 47 2.10 -3.34 -7.42
N ILE A 48 1.35 -3.91 -6.49
CA ILE A 48 0.13 -4.72 -6.75
C ILE A 48 -0.76 -4.12 -7.86
N SER A 49 -0.99 -2.80 -7.83
CA SER A 49 -1.89 -2.10 -8.75
C SER A 49 -1.16 -1.21 -9.77
N ASN A 50 0.18 -1.17 -9.75
CA ASN A 50 0.94 -0.18 -10.50
C ASN A 50 1.93 -0.81 -11.46
N PHE A 51 1.89 -0.30 -12.69
CA PHE A 51 2.81 -0.66 -13.77
C PHE A 51 3.50 0.59 -14.31
N CYS A 52 4.73 0.44 -14.80
CA CYS A 52 5.45 1.51 -15.48
C CYS A 52 6.44 0.95 -16.49
N LEU A 53 6.91 1.77 -17.41
CA LEU A 53 8.11 1.44 -18.18
C LEU A 53 9.34 1.48 -17.28
N PRO A 54 10.40 0.71 -17.57
CA PRO A 54 11.62 0.69 -16.78
C PRO A 54 12.17 2.10 -16.53
N GLY A 55 12.42 2.42 -15.26
CA GLY A 55 12.90 3.74 -14.85
C GLY A 55 11.84 4.83 -14.70
N PHE A 56 10.57 4.56 -15.00
CA PHE A 56 9.46 5.52 -14.88
C PHE A 56 8.53 5.27 -13.71
N HIS A 57 9.04 4.68 -12.62
CA HIS A 57 8.28 4.51 -11.39
C HIS A 57 7.71 5.83 -10.89
N SER A 58 6.43 5.83 -10.47
CA SER A 58 5.84 7.00 -9.86
C SER A 58 6.62 7.41 -8.60
N ARG A 59 7.27 8.58 -8.63
CA ARG A 59 8.02 9.10 -7.49
C ARG A 59 7.12 9.34 -6.28
N HIS A 60 5.91 9.82 -6.53
CA HIS A 60 4.94 10.09 -5.47
C HIS A 60 4.50 8.79 -4.79
N ASN A 61 4.00 7.81 -5.56
CA ASN A 61 3.54 6.53 -5.00
C ASN A 61 4.69 5.77 -4.33
N SER A 62 5.87 5.75 -4.95
CA SER A 62 7.05 5.07 -4.37
C SER A 62 7.51 5.70 -3.05
N SER A 63 7.16 6.97 -2.79
CA SER A 63 7.48 7.62 -1.50
C SER A 63 6.75 6.95 -0.34
N TYR A 64 5.52 6.50 -0.53
CA TYR A 64 4.75 5.82 0.51
C TYR A 64 5.36 4.44 0.85
N TRP A 65 5.87 3.73 -0.16
CA TRP A 65 6.47 2.39 0.02
C TRP A 65 7.90 2.42 0.59
N THR A 66 8.51 3.59 0.67
CA THR A 66 9.90 3.76 1.16
C THR A 66 9.98 4.50 2.49
N GLU A 67 8.89 4.56 3.26
CA GLU A 67 8.81 5.20 4.58
C GLU A 67 9.27 6.68 4.58
N LYS A 68 9.17 7.37 3.44
CA LYS A 68 9.52 8.79 3.35
C LYS A 68 8.50 9.65 4.07
N LYS A 69 9.01 10.65 4.78
CA LYS A 69 8.17 11.68 5.40
C LYS A 69 7.47 12.50 4.33
N TYR A 70 6.22 12.84 4.55
CA TYR A 70 5.43 13.67 3.66
C TYR A 70 4.49 14.59 4.42
N LEU A 71 4.14 15.71 3.80
CA LEU A 71 3.18 16.67 4.29
C LEU A 71 1.95 16.66 3.37
N GLY A 72 0.79 16.40 3.93
CA GLY A 72 -0.49 16.46 3.23
C GLY A 72 -1.06 17.87 3.26
N CYS A 73 -1.46 18.39 2.11
CA CYS A 73 -2.10 19.69 1.96
C CYS A 73 -3.54 19.50 1.51
N GLY A 74 -4.47 20.12 2.22
CA GLY A 74 -5.91 20.06 1.92
C GLY A 74 -6.72 19.37 3.02
N PRO A 75 -8.06 19.45 2.95
CA PRO A 75 -8.95 18.72 3.86
C PRO A 75 -8.72 17.22 3.76
N SER A 76 -8.81 16.53 4.89
CA SER A 76 -8.54 15.08 5.03
C SER A 76 -7.15 14.62 4.57
N ALA A 77 -6.24 15.52 4.20
CA ALA A 77 -4.92 15.14 3.74
C ALA A 77 -4.07 14.65 4.92
N HIS A 78 -3.39 13.52 4.69
CA HIS A 78 -2.53 12.88 5.67
C HIS A 78 -1.09 13.35 5.55
N SER A 79 -0.40 13.45 6.69
CA SER A 79 1.03 13.68 6.80
C SER A 79 1.68 12.56 7.60
N TYR A 80 2.96 12.31 7.36
CA TYR A 80 3.73 11.30 8.08
C TYR A 80 5.14 11.81 8.35
N ASN A 81 5.60 11.70 9.61
CA ASN A 81 6.92 12.17 10.03
C ASN A 81 7.92 11.06 10.39
N GLY A 82 7.48 9.79 10.27
CA GLY A 82 8.27 8.61 10.64
C GLY A 82 7.85 7.95 11.96
N THR A 83 7.21 8.70 12.86
CA THR A 83 6.76 8.20 14.18
C THR A 83 5.31 8.51 14.47
N SER A 84 4.72 9.45 13.75
CA SER A 84 3.31 9.80 13.87
C SER A 84 2.66 10.03 12.50
N ARG A 85 1.36 9.86 12.46
CA ARG A 85 0.48 10.30 11.37
C ARG A 85 -0.34 11.49 11.84
N GLN A 86 -0.62 12.36 10.90
CA GLN A 86 -1.50 13.50 11.12
C GLN A 86 -2.46 13.57 9.94
N TRP A 87 -3.71 13.91 10.18
CA TRP A 87 -4.66 14.22 9.12
C TRP A 87 -5.42 15.49 9.42
N ASN A 88 -5.60 16.30 8.38
CA ASN A 88 -6.32 17.55 8.48
C ASN A 88 -7.83 17.29 8.60
N VAL A 89 -8.56 18.24 9.19
CA VAL A 89 -10.04 18.15 9.27
C VAL A 89 -10.64 17.94 7.88
N ALA A 90 -11.73 17.16 7.81
CA ALA A 90 -12.42 16.87 6.57
C ALA A 90 -13.22 18.06 6.03
N SER A 91 -13.69 18.95 6.91
CA SER A 91 -14.48 20.12 6.54
C SER A 91 -13.63 21.16 5.80
N LEU A 92 -13.96 21.44 4.53
CA LEU A 92 -13.28 22.45 3.73
C LEU A 92 -13.31 23.84 4.40
N ASN A 93 -14.45 24.21 4.97
CA ASN A 93 -14.61 25.53 5.60
C ASN A 93 -13.76 25.65 6.88
N GLU A 94 -13.68 24.59 7.69
CA GLU A 94 -12.85 24.56 8.88
C GLU A 94 -11.35 24.55 8.54
N TYR A 95 -10.97 23.79 7.52
CA TYR A 95 -9.61 23.77 7.02
C TYR A 95 -9.16 25.16 6.57
N ILE A 96 -9.94 25.85 5.68
CA ILE A 96 -9.63 27.19 5.20
C ILE A 96 -9.53 28.18 6.36
N ARG A 97 -10.51 28.16 7.27
CA ARG A 97 -10.54 29.05 8.43
C ARG A 97 -9.32 28.83 9.34
N GLY A 98 -8.96 27.57 9.62
CA GLY A 98 -7.80 27.21 10.44
C GLY A 98 -6.50 27.72 9.83
N ILE A 99 -6.27 27.46 8.54
CA ILE A 99 -5.08 27.92 7.83
C ILE A 99 -5.02 29.45 7.78
N SER A 100 -6.12 30.12 7.44
CA SER A 100 -6.18 31.60 7.33
C SER A 100 -5.90 32.30 8.66
N ASN A 101 -6.28 31.67 9.78
CA ASN A 101 -6.07 32.22 11.13
C ASN A 101 -4.73 31.77 11.74
N GLY A 102 -3.88 31.05 11.02
CA GLY A 102 -2.61 30.53 11.54
C GLY A 102 -2.77 29.42 12.62
N ASN A 103 -3.98 28.84 12.72
CA ASN A 103 -4.29 27.77 13.68
C ASN A 103 -4.90 26.56 12.94
N PRO A 104 -4.08 25.79 12.22
CA PRO A 104 -4.57 24.62 11.48
C PRO A 104 -5.15 23.58 12.43
N THR A 105 -6.31 23.02 12.06
CA THR A 105 -6.98 21.97 12.82
C THR A 105 -6.66 20.62 12.19
N PHE A 106 -6.13 19.72 13.00
CA PHE A 106 -5.74 18.36 12.58
C PHE A 106 -5.81 17.39 13.77
N GLU A 107 -5.82 16.11 13.47
CA GLU A 107 -5.66 15.03 14.44
C GLU A 107 -4.28 14.38 14.27
N VAL A 108 -3.76 13.81 15.36
CA VAL A 108 -2.44 13.16 15.39
C VAL A 108 -2.58 11.78 16.03
N GLU A 109 -1.96 10.78 15.41
CA GLU A 109 -1.79 9.43 15.91
C GLU A 109 -0.28 9.17 16.11
N GLU A 110 0.13 8.89 17.33
CA GLU A 110 1.48 8.39 17.60
C GLU A 110 1.53 6.89 17.30
N LEU A 111 2.47 6.51 16.44
CA LEU A 111 2.62 5.13 15.99
C LEU A 111 3.52 4.35 16.94
N ASP A 112 2.97 3.40 17.64
CA ASP A 112 3.74 2.48 18.48
C ASP A 112 4.61 1.53 17.63
N LEU A 113 5.35 0.66 18.30
CA LEU A 113 6.25 -0.28 17.64
C LEU A 113 5.51 -1.25 16.73
N TYR A 114 4.35 -1.74 17.17
CA TYR A 114 3.57 -2.75 16.46
C TYR A 114 2.83 -2.17 15.27
N THR A 115 2.27 -0.99 15.41
CA THR A 115 1.66 -0.23 14.29
C THR A 115 2.69 0.05 13.20
N ARG A 116 3.90 0.48 13.57
CA ARG A 116 4.99 0.70 12.60
C ARG A 116 5.47 -0.60 11.95
N TYR A 117 5.50 -1.70 12.69
CA TYR A 117 5.79 -3.03 12.13
C TYR A 117 4.73 -3.42 11.09
N ASN A 118 3.46 -3.24 11.42
CA ASN A 118 2.35 -3.54 10.50
C ASN A 118 2.45 -2.71 9.22
N ASP A 119 2.71 -1.41 9.34
CA ASP A 119 2.95 -0.53 8.20
C ASP A 119 4.13 -1.00 7.35
N PHE A 120 5.22 -1.42 8.00
CA PHE A 120 6.40 -1.92 7.31
C PHE A 120 6.09 -3.19 6.50
N VAL A 121 5.32 -4.12 7.06
CA VAL A 121 4.85 -5.31 6.35
C VAL A 121 4.04 -4.92 5.13
N ILE A 122 2.98 -4.12 5.32
CA ILE A 122 2.06 -3.73 4.23
C ILE A 122 2.80 -2.98 3.12
N THR A 123 3.65 -2.02 3.47
CA THR A 123 4.31 -1.17 2.48
C THR A 123 5.39 -1.89 1.68
N HIS A 124 6.05 -2.90 2.23
CA HIS A 124 7.13 -3.60 1.55
C HIS A 124 6.65 -4.81 0.77
N ILE A 125 5.78 -5.64 1.36
CA ILE A 125 5.30 -6.90 0.72
C ILE A 125 4.58 -6.63 -0.60
N ARG A 126 3.84 -5.52 -0.71
CA ARG A 126 3.07 -5.17 -1.90
C ARG A 126 3.91 -4.72 -3.10
N THR A 127 5.21 -4.55 -2.94
CA THR A 127 6.11 -4.06 -4.00
C THR A 127 7.00 -5.16 -4.59
N GLN A 128 7.44 -4.99 -5.83
CA GLN A 128 8.40 -5.91 -6.45
C GLN A 128 9.75 -6.00 -5.70
N TRP A 129 10.09 -4.96 -4.93
CA TRP A 129 11.33 -4.97 -4.13
C TRP A 129 11.22 -5.87 -2.92
N GLY A 130 10.00 -6.07 -2.39
CA GLY A 130 9.73 -6.91 -1.24
C GLY A 130 10.24 -6.34 0.08
N MET A 131 10.16 -7.14 1.13
CA MET A 131 10.53 -6.77 2.50
C MET A 131 11.92 -7.30 2.85
N PRO A 132 12.94 -6.40 3.01
CA PRO A 132 14.29 -6.80 3.39
C PRO A 132 14.31 -7.30 4.84
N LEU A 133 14.56 -8.58 5.05
CA LEU A 133 14.57 -9.24 6.36
C LEU A 133 15.64 -8.67 7.32
N PRO A 134 16.86 -8.32 6.88
CA PRO A 134 17.84 -7.66 7.74
C PRO A 134 17.39 -6.28 8.23
N LYS A 135 16.66 -5.50 7.38
CA LYS A 135 16.09 -4.21 7.78
C LYS A 135 15.00 -4.38 8.83
N LEU A 136 14.10 -5.34 8.62
CA LEU A 136 13.05 -5.71 9.57
C LEU A 136 13.66 -6.02 10.95
N ARG A 137 14.64 -6.92 10.99
CA ARG A 137 15.30 -7.36 12.23
C ARG A 137 16.00 -6.19 12.95
N LYS A 138 16.69 -5.34 12.20
CA LYS A 138 17.39 -4.16 12.74
C LYS A 138 16.44 -3.13 13.32
N GLN A 139 15.30 -2.90 12.66
CA GLN A 139 14.37 -1.80 12.98
C GLN A 139 13.37 -2.19 14.06
N TYR A 140 12.92 -3.45 14.06
CA TYR A 140 11.86 -3.94 14.95
C TYR A 140 12.30 -5.01 15.96
N GLY A 141 13.56 -5.44 15.90
CA GLY A 141 14.13 -6.38 16.85
C GLY A 141 13.89 -7.85 16.49
N GLU A 142 14.47 -8.72 17.33
CA GLU A 142 14.48 -10.17 17.09
C GLU A 142 13.10 -10.81 17.27
N GLU A 143 12.27 -10.27 18.14
CA GLU A 143 10.94 -10.82 18.45
C GLU A 143 10.00 -10.68 17.27
N LEU A 144 9.83 -9.47 16.74
CA LEU A 144 8.99 -9.21 15.57
C LEU A 144 9.56 -9.83 14.29
N TYR A 145 10.89 -9.94 14.18
CA TYR A 145 11.52 -10.70 13.11
C TYR A 145 11.12 -12.19 13.12
N LYS A 146 11.20 -12.85 14.28
CA LYS A 146 10.78 -14.24 14.43
C LYS A 146 9.28 -14.43 14.24
N TYR A 147 8.50 -13.49 14.74
CA TYR A 147 7.05 -13.46 14.51
C TYR A 147 6.75 -13.42 13.01
N CYS A 148 7.32 -12.47 12.28
CA CYS A 148 7.16 -12.34 10.84
C CYS A 148 7.48 -13.64 10.08
N LEU A 149 8.63 -14.27 10.37
CA LEU A 149 9.00 -15.53 9.73
C LEU A 149 8.04 -16.67 10.06
N ARG A 150 7.56 -16.72 11.29
CA ARG A 150 6.55 -17.71 11.71
C ARG A 150 5.26 -17.54 10.91
N MET A 151 4.77 -16.30 10.78
CA MET A 151 3.55 -16.00 10.02
C MET A 151 3.74 -16.20 8.51
N ALA A 152 4.92 -15.93 7.99
CA ALA A 152 5.24 -16.18 6.58
C ALA A 152 5.38 -17.67 6.22
N THR A 153 5.66 -18.54 7.20
CA THR A 153 5.95 -19.97 6.95
C THR A 153 4.86 -20.70 6.16
N PRO A 154 3.55 -20.60 6.46
CA PRO A 154 2.51 -21.24 5.66
C PRO A 154 2.51 -20.77 4.22
N HIS A 155 2.70 -19.48 3.99
CA HIS A 155 2.73 -18.87 2.66
C HIS A 155 3.97 -19.27 1.85
N LEU A 156 5.12 -19.42 2.51
CA LEU A 156 6.34 -19.97 1.89
C LEU A 156 6.12 -21.43 1.46
N GLN A 157 5.47 -22.26 2.28
CA GLN A 157 5.15 -23.65 1.97
C GLN A 157 4.14 -23.77 0.82
N GLN A 158 3.18 -22.84 0.74
CA GLN A 158 2.18 -22.78 -0.34
C GLN A 158 2.74 -22.16 -1.64
N GLY A 159 3.94 -21.59 -1.59
CA GLY A 159 4.57 -20.91 -2.71
C GLY A 159 3.89 -19.59 -3.09
N THR A 160 3.19 -18.93 -2.17
CA THR A 160 2.61 -17.59 -2.33
C THR A 160 3.58 -16.49 -1.91
N LEU A 161 4.52 -16.82 -1.01
CA LEU A 161 5.70 -16.02 -0.68
C LEU A 161 6.98 -16.76 -1.07
N GLU A 162 8.04 -16.02 -1.30
CA GLU A 162 9.41 -16.54 -1.47
C GLU A 162 10.42 -15.68 -0.69
N ILE A 163 11.52 -16.28 -0.27
CA ILE A 163 12.68 -15.55 0.25
C ILE A 163 13.80 -15.64 -0.79
N LYS A 164 14.24 -14.48 -1.28
CA LYS A 164 15.32 -14.37 -2.25
C LYS A 164 16.27 -13.25 -1.84
N ASN A 165 17.55 -13.55 -1.70
CA ASN A 165 18.57 -12.60 -1.25
C ASN A 165 18.17 -11.86 0.03
N ASP A 166 17.82 -12.60 1.08
CA ASP A 166 17.35 -12.07 2.37
C ASP A 166 16.15 -11.11 2.28
N THR A 167 15.35 -11.24 1.24
CA THR A 167 14.16 -10.42 1.00
C THR A 167 12.94 -11.32 0.84
N LEU A 168 11.91 -11.07 1.62
CA LEU A 168 10.61 -11.74 1.54
C LEU A 168 9.74 -11.03 0.49
N LYS A 169 9.21 -11.79 -0.49
CA LYS A 169 8.44 -11.25 -1.62
C LYS A 169 7.21 -12.07 -1.92
N LEU A 170 6.19 -11.41 -2.48
CA LEU A 170 5.09 -12.12 -3.15
C LEU A 170 5.62 -12.84 -4.39
N THR A 171 5.17 -14.07 -4.59
CA THR A 171 5.27 -14.75 -5.88
C THR A 171 4.13 -14.29 -6.80
N ARG A 172 4.17 -14.66 -8.07
CA ARG A 172 3.04 -14.44 -9.00
C ARG A 172 1.71 -14.95 -8.40
N LYS A 173 1.72 -16.12 -7.77
CA LYS A 173 0.55 -16.71 -7.11
C LYS A 173 0.11 -15.88 -5.90
N GLY A 174 1.05 -15.34 -5.14
CA GLY A 174 0.77 -14.53 -3.95
C GLY A 174 0.15 -13.16 -4.26
N VAL A 175 0.42 -12.58 -5.43
CA VAL A 175 -0.15 -11.28 -5.81
C VAL A 175 -1.68 -11.29 -5.79
N PHE A 176 -2.31 -12.39 -6.22
CA PHE A 176 -3.77 -12.51 -6.28
C PHE A 176 -4.47 -12.60 -4.92
N ILE A 177 -3.74 -12.96 -3.87
CA ILE A 177 -4.24 -13.07 -2.50
C ILE A 177 -3.41 -12.24 -1.53
N SER A 178 -2.79 -11.18 -2.04
CA SER A 178 -1.82 -10.35 -1.31
C SER A 178 -2.38 -9.73 -0.04
N ASP A 179 -3.64 -9.29 -0.04
CA ASP A 179 -4.28 -8.68 1.12
C ASP A 179 -4.44 -9.69 2.26
N GLY A 180 -4.83 -10.93 1.95
CA GLY A 180 -4.89 -12.01 2.93
C GLY A 180 -3.51 -12.34 3.51
N ILE A 181 -2.47 -12.45 2.64
CA ILE A 181 -1.10 -12.69 3.07
C ILE A 181 -0.61 -11.57 3.99
N MET A 182 -0.83 -10.30 3.62
CA MET A 182 -0.45 -9.17 4.46
C MET A 182 -1.19 -9.19 5.79
N SER A 183 -2.52 -9.43 5.78
CA SER A 183 -3.34 -9.52 6.98
C SER A 183 -2.83 -10.60 7.96
N ASP A 184 -2.49 -11.79 7.45
CA ASP A 184 -1.98 -12.89 8.27
C ASP A 184 -0.62 -12.55 8.93
N MET A 185 0.15 -11.65 8.34
CA MET A 185 1.46 -11.24 8.82
C MET A 185 1.43 -10.06 9.80
N LEU A 186 0.29 -9.39 9.96
CA LEU A 186 0.16 -8.28 10.91
C LEU A 186 0.23 -8.78 12.34
N TRP A 187 0.83 -7.96 13.19
CA TRP A 187 0.74 -8.16 14.63
C TRP A 187 -0.64 -7.73 15.10
N VAL A 188 -1.33 -8.65 15.74
CA VAL A 188 -2.63 -8.42 16.40
C VAL A 188 -2.45 -8.78 17.87
N GLU A 189 -2.89 -7.90 18.78
CA GLU A 189 -2.90 -8.12 20.22
C GLU A 189 -3.92 -9.20 20.65
#